data_9e04ee7f9580f3b8d8a4127b64e890e4
#
_entry.id   9e04ee7f9580f3b8d8a4127b64e890e4
#
_cell.length_a   1.000
_cell.length_b   1.000
_cell.length_c   1.000
_cell.angle_alpha   90.00
_cell.angle_beta   90.00
_cell.angle_gamma   90.00
#
_symmetry.space_group_name_H-M   'P 1'
#
loop_
_entity.id
_entity.type
_entity.pdbx_description
1 polymer ?
#
loop_
_entity_poly.entity_id
_entity_poly.type
_entity_poly.pdbx_seq_one_letter_code
_entity_poly.pdbx_strand_id
1 'polypeptide(L)'
;MIKTKFRKSLKHQLSLMSESEIIKKSANIQLRCINYINSVEHYNVLVYMPFRSEVRTNILREELLSNKKEVYIPKILRGNTLCFNKYIDGDDLVLNKFNIPESVQEDKLLPQNFDLIILPLIGVDRYGNRLGYGGGYYDRALQYINNLEKPKIIGPVSYTHLTLPTNREV
;
A
#
# COMPACT_ATOMS: atom_id res chain seq x y z
N MET A 1 -14.37 18.84 2.84
CA MET A 1 -15.39 18.72 1.75
C MET A 1 -14.78 18.39 0.39
N ILE A 2 -13.71 19.03 -0.04
CA ILE A 2 -13.07 18.82 -1.36
C ILE A 2 -12.46 17.43 -1.51
N LYS A 3 -11.63 16.97 -0.56
CA LYS A 3 -11.01 15.63 -0.57
C LYS A 3 -12.03 14.48 -0.68
N THR A 4 -13.22 14.65 -0.09
CA THR A 4 -14.29 13.63 -0.14
C THR A 4 -14.91 13.53 -1.53
N LYS A 5 -15.11 14.66 -2.23
CA LYS A 5 -15.61 14.68 -3.61
C LYS A 5 -14.60 14.02 -4.56
N PHE A 6 -13.32 14.37 -4.46
CA PHE A 6 -12.25 13.75 -5.25
C PHE A 6 -12.16 12.24 -5.00
N ARG A 7 -12.19 11.81 -3.74
CA ARG A 7 -12.18 10.39 -3.40
C ARG A 7 -13.35 9.63 -4.04
N LYS A 8 -14.55 10.22 -4.00
CA LYS A 8 -15.75 9.62 -4.60
C LYS A 8 -15.61 9.51 -6.13
N SER A 9 -15.15 10.56 -6.79
CA SER A 9 -14.92 10.58 -8.25
C SER A 9 -13.89 9.52 -8.66
N LEU A 10 -12.75 9.46 -7.98
CA LEU A 10 -11.70 8.47 -8.28
C LEU A 10 -12.15 7.04 -8.04
N LYS A 11 -12.83 6.79 -6.92
CA LYS A 11 -13.40 5.46 -6.66
C LYS A 11 -14.36 5.04 -7.75
N HIS A 12 -15.19 5.96 -8.24
CA HIS A 12 -16.08 5.70 -9.34
C HIS A 12 -15.32 5.37 -10.63
N GLN A 13 -14.31 6.16 -11.01
CA GLN A 13 -13.49 5.89 -12.19
C GLN A 13 -12.76 4.54 -12.09
N LEU A 14 -12.21 4.22 -10.93
CA LEU A 14 -11.55 2.94 -10.68
C LEU A 14 -12.54 1.76 -10.75
N SER A 15 -13.78 1.94 -10.31
CA SER A 15 -14.81 0.89 -10.36
C SER A 15 -15.31 0.58 -11.77
N LEU A 16 -15.06 1.47 -12.73
CA LEU A 16 -15.39 1.25 -14.15
C LEU A 16 -14.33 0.45 -14.91
N MET A 17 -13.16 0.26 -14.32
CA MET A 17 -12.08 -0.51 -14.94
C MET A 17 -12.39 -2.00 -14.90
N SER A 18 -12.17 -2.68 -16.01
CA SER A 18 -12.23 -4.13 -16.09
C SER A 18 -11.07 -4.77 -15.33
N GLU A 19 -11.24 -6.02 -14.91
CA GLU A 19 -10.15 -6.76 -14.23
C GLU A 19 -8.89 -6.86 -15.11
N SER A 20 -9.04 -7.06 -16.41
CA SER A 20 -7.90 -7.10 -17.36
C SER A 20 -7.15 -5.77 -17.43
N GLU A 21 -7.83 -4.64 -17.39
CA GLU A 21 -7.20 -3.32 -17.33
C GLU A 21 -6.46 -3.08 -16.02
N ILE A 22 -7.05 -3.50 -14.89
CA ILE A 22 -6.41 -3.42 -13.58
C ILE A 22 -5.12 -4.24 -13.56
N ILE A 23 -5.16 -5.48 -14.04
CA ILE A 23 -3.99 -6.37 -14.11
C ILE A 23 -2.90 -5.76 -14.99
N LYS A 24 -3.23 -5.32 -16.20
CA LYS A 24 -2.27 -4.73 -17.15
C LYS A 24 -1.60 -3.48 -16.61
N LYS A 25 -2.40 -2.54 -16.05
CA LYS A 25 -1.87 -1.32 -15.44
C LYS A 25 -1.02 -1.64 -14.22
N SER A 26 -1.47 -2.57 -13.37
CA SER A 26 -0.74 -2.99 -12.18
C SER A 26 0.62 -3.60 -12.52
N ALA A 27 0.71 -4.42 -13.57
CA ALA A 27 1.98 -5.00 -13.99
C ALA A 27 3.03 -3.92 -14.32
N ASN A 28 2.65 -2.93 -15.12
CA ASN A 28 3.54 -1.82 -15.48
C ASN A 28 3.97 -0.99 -14.27
N ILE A 29 3.05 -0.75 -13.32
CA ILE A 29 3.33 0.02 -12.11
C ILE A 29 4.27 -0.77 -11.19
N GLN A 30 4.02 -2.07 -11.02
CA GLN A 30 4.88 -2.94 -10.21
C GLN A 30 6.30 -2.99 -10.75
N LEU A 31 6.50 -3.10 -12.08
CA LEU A 31 7.82 -3.07 -12.70
C LEU A 31 8.57 -1.75 -12.43
N ARG A 32 7.89 -0.61 -12.48
CA ARG A 32 8.49 0.69 -12.11
C ARG A 32 8.85 0.74 -10.62
N CYS A 33 8.00 0.20 -9.74
CA CYS A 33 8.30 0.09 -8.32
C CYS A 33 9.53 -0.79 -8.08
N ILE A 34 9.63 -1.94 -8.76
CA ILE A 34 10.77 -2.86 -8.67
C ILE A 34 12.07 -2.15 -9.06
N ASN A 35 12.08 -1.42 -10.17
CA ASN A 35 13.26 -0.66 -10.60
C ASN A 35 13.72 0.34 -9.53
N TYR A 36 12.77 1.04 -8.88
CA TYR A 36 13.10 1.96 -7.79
C TYR A 36 13.58 1.20 -6.55
N ILE A 37 12.89 0.14 -6.15
CA ILE A 37 13.21 -0.66 -4.96
C ILE A 37 14.62 -1.24 -5.08
N ASN A 38 14.99 -1.75 -6.25
CA ASN A 38 16.31 -2.33 -6.50
C ASN A 38 17.45 -1.27 -6.46
N SER A 39 17.11 0.01 -6.55
CA SER A 39 18.10 1.12 -6.43
C SER A 39 18.33 1.59 -4.99
N VAL A 40 17.57 1.10 -4.02
CA VAL A 40 17.66 1.50 -2.61
C VAL A 40 17.95 0.30 -1.73
N GLU A 41 18.77 0.50 -0.70
CA GLU A 41 19.03 -0.55 0.28
C GLU A 41 17.81 -0.80 1.14
N HIS A 42 17.39 -2.07 1.24
CA HIS A 42 16.25 -2.50 2.02
C HIS A 42 16.33 -3.98 2.35
N TYR A 43 15.73 -4.38 3.47
CA TYR A 43 15.60 -5.78 3.88
C TYR A 43 14.17 -6.09 4.36
N ASN A 44 13.66 -5.31 5.32
CA ASN A 44 12.32 -5.46 5.86
C ASN A 44 11.33 -4.58 5.08
N VAL A 45 10.37 -5.20 4.40
CA VAL A 45 9.44 -4.50 3.51
C VAL A 45 7.99 -4.80 3.88
N LEU A 46 7.22 -3.75 4.13
CA LEU A 46 5.77 -3.86 4.25
C LEU A 46 5.12 -3.70 2.88
N VAL A 47 4.29 -4.66 2.50
CA VAL A 47 3.51 -4.62 1.25
C VAL A 47 2.03 -4.83 1.57
N TYR A 48 1.17 -3.94 1.10
CA TYR A 48 -0.27 -4.12 1.28
C TYR A 48 -0.82 -5.28 0.41
N MET A 49 -1.92 -5.86 0.87
CA MET A 49 -2.72 -6.80 0.07
C MET A 49 -3.82 -6.03 -0.64
N PRO A 50 -3.92 -6.14 -1.98
CA PRO A 50 -4.84 -5.31 -2.76
C PRO A 50 -6.30 -5.55 -2.41
N PHE A 51 -7.07 -4.47 -2.37
CA PHE A 51 -8.51 -4.47 -2.19
C PHE A 51 -9.19 -3.84 -3.41
N ARG A 52 -10.18 -4.53 -3.99
CA ARG A 52 -10.94 -4.05 -5.16
C ARG A 52 -10.02 -3.64 -6.32
N SER A 53 -10.12 -2.37 -6.75
CA SER A 53 -9.40 -1.81 -7.90
C SER A 53 -8.02 -1.21 -7.53
N GLU A 54 -7.48 -1.56 -6.37
CA GLU A 54 -6.11 -1.18 -6.00
C GLU A 54 -5.10 -1.83 -6.94
N VAL A 55 -3.94 -1.18 -7.11
CA VAL A 55 -2.82 -1.74 -7.86
C VAL A 55 -2.43 -3.08 -7.24
N ARG A 56 -2.34 -4.12 -8.07
CA ARG A 56 -1.89 -5.45 -7.64
C ARG A 56 -0.44 -5.40 -7.16
N THR A 57 -0.10 -6.27 -6.20
CA THR A 57 1.22 -6.30 -5.57
C THR A 57 1.87 -7.69 -5.58
N ASN A 58 1.30 -8.63 -6.34
CA ASN A 58 1.81 -9.99 -6.43
C ASN A 58 3.23 -10.05 -7.00
N ILE A 59 3.50 -9.36 -8.12
CA ILE A 59 4.82 -9.34 -8.76
C ILE A 59 5.86 -8.71 -7.81
N LEU A 60 5.48 -7.64 -7.09
CA LEU A 60 6.34 -7.02 -6.08
C LEU A 60 6.70 -7.99 -4.95
N ARG A 61 5.72 -8.72 -4.42
CA ARG A 61 5.97 -9.70 -3.35
C ARG A 61 6.87 -10.84 -3.83
N GLU A 62 6.58 -11.40 -5.00
CA GLU A 62 7.40 -12.45 -5.62
C GLU A 62 8.84 -12.00 -5.82
N GLU A 63 9.06 -10.79 -6.35
CA GLU A 63 10.40 -10.21 -6.55
C GLU A 63 11.15 -10.04 -5.22
N LEU A 64 10.48 -9.49 -4.20
CA LEU A 64 11.09 -9.29 -2.89
C LEU A 64 11.50 -10.63 -2.25
N LEU A 65 10.63 -11.63 -2.29
CA LEU A 65 10.90 -12.95 -1.73
C LEU A 65 12.01 -13.68 -2.49
N SER A 66 12.03 -13.60 -3.83
CA SER A 66 13.09 -14.20 -4.65
C SER A 66 14.47 -13.58 -4.36
N ASN A 67 14.50 -12.30 -3.99
CA ASN A 67 15.69 -11.57 -3.55
C ASN A 67 15.97 -11.73 -2.03
N LYS A 68 15.33 -12.70 -1.36
CA LYS A 68 15.52 -13.03 0.07
C LYS A 68 15.26 -11.85 1.01
N LYS A 69 14.28 -11.00 0.67
CA LYS A 69 13.82 -9.94 1.55
C LYS A 69 12.77 -10.47 2.51
N GLU A 70 12.68 -9.87 3.68
CA GLU A 70 11.63 -10.13 4.65
C GLU A 70 10.40 -9.30 4.29
N VAL A 71 9.32 -9.98 3.93
CA VAL A 71 8.06 -9.36 3.53
C VAL A 71 7.04 -9.46 4.64
N TYR A 72 6.36 -8.37 4.90
CA TYR A 72 5.27 -8.29 5.88
C TYR A 72 4.01 -7.77 5.21
N ILE A 73 2.87 -8.23 5.67
CA ILE A 73 1.56 -7.79 5.20
C ILE A 73 0.69 -7.31 6.36
N PRO A 74 -0.26 -6.39 6.11
CA PRO A 74 -1.12 -5.88 7.16
C PRO A 74 -2.14 -6.93 7.61
N LYS A 75 -2.45 -6.91 8.91
CA LYS A 75 -3.54 -7.64 9.54
C LYS A 75 -4.39 -6.69 10.35
N ILE A 76 -5.71 -6.74 10.17
CA ILE A 76 -6.66 -5.90 10.89
C ILE A 76 -6.89 -6.47 12.29
N LEU A 77 -6.72 -5.61 13.28
CA LEU A 77 -7.02 -5.91 14.68
C LEU A 77 -8.35 -5.26 15.11
N ARG A 78 -8.77 -5.56 16.34
CA ARG A 78 -9.92 -4.89 16.96
C ARG A 78 -9.67 -3.37 17.02
N GLY A 79 -10.73 -2.57 16.92
CA GLY A 79 -10.63 -1.11 16.91
C GLY A 79 -10.12 -0.51 15.60
N ASN A 80 -10.14 -1.29 14.51
CA ASN A 80 -9.69 -0.85 13.18
C ASN A 80 -8.22 -0.38 13.16
N THR A 81 -7.38 -1.02 13.96
CA THR A 81 -5.93 -0.86 13.94
C THR A 81 -5.27 -1.93 13.07
N LEU A 82 -4.00 -1.73 12.72
CA LEU A 82 -3.20 -2.69 11.95
C LEU A 82 -2.02 -3.20 12.79
N CYS A 83 -1.71 -4.47 12.62
CA CYS A 83 -0.37 -5.00 12.83
C CYS A 83 0.18 -5.52 11.50
N PHE A 84 1.47 -5.80 11.45
CA PHE A 84 2.19 -6.17 10.24
C PHE A 84 2.88 -7.50 10.49
N ASN A 85 2.25 -8.57 9.97
CA ASN A 85 2.71 -9.94 10.18
C ASN A 85 3.59 -10.38 9.02
N LYS A 86 4.59 -11.20 9.33
CA LYS A 86 5.47 -11.79 8.32
C LYS A 86 4.66 -12.57 7.29
N TYR A 87 5.01 -12.40 6.03
CA TYR A 87 4.46 -13.14 4.90
C TYR A 87 5.48 -14.14 4.40
N ILE A 88 5.11 -15.41 4.36
CA ILE A 88 5.92 -16.50 3.84
C ILE A 88 5.19 -17.07 2.62
N ASP A 89 5.88 -17.25 1.52
CA ASP A 89 5.30 -17.82 0.32
C ASP A 89 4.90 -19.28 0.56
N GLY A 90 3.69 -19.61 0.10
CA GLY A 90 3.11 -20.94 0.31
C GLY A 90 2.38 -21.14 1.65
N ASP A 91 2.41 -20.16 2.55
CA ASP A 91 1.61 -20.22 3.78
C ASP A 91 0.11 -20.02 3.50
N ASP A 92 -0.70 -20.65 4.33
CA ASP A 92 -2.14 -20.40 4.34
C ASP A 92 -2.43 -18.96 4.78
N LEU A 93 -3.29 -18.29 4.02
CA LEU A 93 -3.79 -16.96 4.34
C LEU A 93 -5.26 -17.04 4.76
N VAL A 94 -5.64 -16.22 5.73
CA VAL A 94 -7.02 -16.13 6.21
C VAL A 94 -7.65 -14.84 5.69
N LEU A 95 -8.87 -14.93 5.17
CA LEU A 95 -9.60 -13.75 4.70
C LEU A 95 -10.21 -12.98 5.88
N ASN A 96 -9.98 -11.68 5.92
CA ASN A 96 -10.62 -10.81 6.89
C ASN A 96 -12.04 -10.40 6.47
N LYS A 97 -12.70 -9.54 7.26
CA LYS A 97 -14.07 -9.04 7.00
C LYS A 97 -14.26 -8.30 5.66
N PHE A 98 -13.18 -7.94 4.99
CA PHE A 98 -13.19 -7.30 3.66
C PHE A 98 -12.78 -8.26 2.54
N ASN A 99 -12.62 -9.55 2.83
CA ASN A 99 -12.07 -10.56 1.93
C ASN A 99 -10.62 -10.24 1.47
N ILE A 100 -9.86 -9.58 2.32
CA ILE A 100 -8.44 -9.33 2.10
C ILE A 100 -7.65 -10.42 2.81
N PRO A 101 -6.68 -11.07 2.13
CA PRO A 101 -5.84 -12.09 2.75
C PRO A 101 -4.94 -11.51 3.85
N GLU A 102 -4.86 -12.20 4.98
CA GLU A 102 -4.01 -11.88 6.12
C GLU A 102 -3.12 -13.07 6.49
N SER A 103 -1.89 -12.80 6.88
CA SER A 103 -0.97 -13.83 7.35
C SER A 103 -1.39 -14.37 8.71
N VAL A 104 -1.26 -15.68 8.89
CA VAL A 104 -1.45 -16.37 10.18
C VAL A 104 -0.19 -16.34 11.04
N GLN A 105 0.95 -15.92 10.49
CA GLN A 105 2.20 -15.82 11.22
C GLN A 105 2.08 -14.88 12.41
N GLU A 106 2.73 -15.21 13.52
CA GLU A 106 2.75 -14.36 14.72
C GLU A 106 3.94 -13.40 14.75
N ASP A 107 4.95 -13.66 13.92
CA ASP A 107 6.11 -12.76 13.76
C ASP A 107 5.66 -11.43 13.17
N LYS A 108 5.92 -10.35 13.91
CA LYS A 108 5.44 -8.99 13.63
C LYS A 108 6.58 -8.01 13.65
N LEU A 109 6.45 -6.98 12.83
CA LEU A 109 7.38 -5.88 12.83
C LEU A 109 6.66 -4.55 13.11
N LEU A 110 7.29 -3.68 13.89
CA LEU A 110 6.77 -2.34 14.15
C LEU A 110 7.06 -1.41 12.97
N PRO A 111 6.22 -0.39 12.72
CA PRO A 111 6.36 0.51 11.57
C PRO A 111 7.75 1.12 11.40
N GLN A 112 8.40 1.54 12.49
CA GLN A 112 9.72 2.17 12.48
C GLN A 112 10.87 1.24 12.13
N ASN A 113 10.64 -0.07 12.15
CA ASN A 113 11.65 -1.10 11.86
C ASN A 113 11.64 -1.56 10.40
N PHE A 114 10.72 -1.04 9.59
CA PHE A 114 10.76 -1.27 8.14
C PHE A 114 11.81 -0.38 7.47
N ASP A 115 12.42 -0.89 6.43
CA ASP A 115 13.25 -0.09 5.52
C ASP A 115 12.39 0.57 4.45
N LEU A 116 11.34 -0.14 4.03
CA LEU A 116 10.45 0.26 2.96
C LEU A 116 9.00 -0.10 3.29
N ILE A 117 8.09 0.82 3.02
CA ILE A 117 6.65 0.60 3.16
C ILE A 117 5.96 0.91 1.84
N ILE A 118 5.24 -0.07 1.31
CA ILE A 118 4.43 0.07 0.11
C ILE A 118 2.96 0.19 0.55
N LEU A 119 2.36 1.37 0.31
CA LEU A 119 1.02 1.72 0.78
C LEU A 119 -0.01 1.76 -0.34
N PRO A 120 -1.26 1.33 -0.09
CA PRO A 120 -2.34 1.53 -1.03
C PRO A 120 -2.79 3.00 -1.06
N LEU A 121 -3.03 3.51 -2.25
CA LEU A 121 -3.64 4.84 -2.42
C LEU A 121 -4.42 4.90 -3.73
N ILE A 122 -5.40 5.80 -3.79
CA ILE A 122 -6.21 6.04 -4.99
C ILE A 122 -5.72 7.22 -5.81
N GLY A 123 -4.89 8.06 -5.24
CA GLY A 123 -4.32 9.21 -5.93
C GLY A 123 -3.25 9.89 -5.10
N VAL A 124 -2.45 10.72 -5.77
CA VAL A 124 -1.41 11.55 -5.19
C VAL A 124 -1.47 12.92 -5.86
N ASP A 125 -1.27 13.98 -5.09
CA ASP A 125 -1.13 15.31 -5.65
C ASP A 125 0.32 15.61 -6.08
N ARG A 126 0.51 16.75 -6.74
CA ARG A 126 1.84 17.19 -7.21
C ARG A 126 2.86 17.47 -6.09
N TYR A 127 2.40 17.51 -4.84
CA TYR A 127 3.25 17.71 -3.66
C TYR A 127 3.51 16.42 -2.90
N GLY A 128 3.06 15.27 -3.42
CA GLY A 128 3.23 13.97 -2.78
C GLY A 128 2.21 13.66 -1.69
N ASN A 129 1.16 14.50 -1.50
CA ASN A 129 0.13 14.18 -0.53
C ASN A 129 -0.77 13.06 -1.05
N ARG A 130 -0.84 11.98 -0.29
CA ARG A 130 -1.62 10.79 -0.66
C ARG A 130 -3.11 10.96 -0.39
N LEU A 131 -3.92 10.39 -1.25
CA LEU A 131 -5.34 10.19 -1.07
C LEU A 131 -5.63 8.69 -0.93
N GLY A 132 -5.96 8.27 0.28
CA GLY A 132 -6.34 6.88 0.57
C GLY A 132 -7.85 6.64 0.44
N TYR A 133 -8.25 5.40 0.67
CA TYR A 133 -9.66 4.95 0.59
C TYR A 133 -10.58 5.53 1.66
N GLY A 134 -10.05 6.13 2.72
CA GLY A 134 -10.80 6.85 3.75
C GLY A 134 -11.03 6.08 5.06
N GLY A 135 -10.53 4.86 5.19
CA GLY A 135 -10.63 4.08 6.44
C GLY A 135 -9.65 4.51 7.53
N GLY A 136 -8.60 5.27 7.18
CA GLY A 136 -7.60 5.80 8.11
C GLY A 136 -6.72 4.74 8.78
N TYR A 137 -6.76 3.49 8.31
CA TYR A 137 -5.99 2.39 8.91
C TYR A 137 -4.48 2.66 8.91
N TYR A 138 -3.93 3.03 7.75
CA TYR A 138 -2.50 3.31 7.62
C TYR A 138 -2.11 4.64 8.27
N ASP A 139 -2.97 5.65 8.24
CA ASP A 139 -2.69 6.94 8.88
C ASP A 139 -2.55 6.77 10.40
N ARG A 140 -3.39 5.95 11.01
CA ARG A 140 -3.26 5.60 12.44
C ARG A 140 -2.03 4.73 12.72
N ALA A 141 -1.79 3.70 11.90
CA ALA A 141 -0.69 2.77 12.13
C ALA A 141 0.69 3.42 11.95
N LEU A 142 0.79 4.42 11.07
CA LEU A 142 2.05 5.04 10.67
C LEU A 142 2.24 6.47 11.22
N GLN A 143 1.37 6.94 12.12
CA GLN A 143 1.38 8.32 12.62
C GLN A 143 2.71 8.73 13.28
N TYR A 144 3.43 7.79 13.87
CA TYR A 144 4.67 8.06 14.61
C TYR A 144 5.94 8.04 13.76
N ILE A 145 5.85 7.65 12.47
CA ILE A 145 7.04 7.56 11.60
C ILE A 145 7.16 8.73 10.61
N ASN A 146 6.24 9.68 10.62
CA ASN A 146 6.15 10.74 9.61
C ASN A 146 7.40 11.66 9.52
N ASN A 147 8.23 11.70 10.55
CA ASN A 147 9.43 12.55 10.63
C ASN A 147 10.74 11.76 10.64
N LEU A 148 10.68 10.45 10.36
CA LEU A 148 11.87 9.61 10.32
C LEU A 148 12.46 9.56 8.91
N GLU A 149 13.79 9.43 8.80
CA GLU A 149 14.46 9.20 7.51
C GLU A 149 14.09 7.84 6.90
N LYS A 150 13.81 6.86 7.73
CA LYS A 150 13.28 5.54 7.40
C LYS A 150 12.00 5.27 8.21
N PRO A 151 11.06 4.50 7.67
CA PRO A 151 11.06 3.82 6.36
C PRO A 151 10.82 4.76 5.19
N LYS A 152 11.34 4.40 4.01
CA LYS A 152 10.91 5.02 2.76
C LYS A 152 9.51 4.55 2.41
N ILE A 153 8.66 5.47 1.95
CA ILE A 153 7.25 5.16 1.65
C ILE A 153 7.01 5.28 0.15
N ILE A 154 6.47 4.22 -0.45
CA ILE A 154 6.06 4.16 -1.86
C ILE A 154 4.55 3.96 -1.94
N GLY A 155 3.90 4.69 -2.82
CA GLY A 155 2.48 4.55 -3.12
C GLY A 155 2.25 4.22 -4.59
N PRO A 156 2.08 2.95 -4.97
CA PRO A 156 1.71 2.58 -6.33
C PRO A 156 0.33 3.16 -6.67
N VAL A 157 0.24 3.91 -7.76
CA VAL A 157 -0.99 4.58 -8.15
C VAL A 157 -1.24 4.44 -9.65
N SER A 158 -2.45 4.05 -10.01
CA SER A 158 -2.87 3.91 -11.41
C SER A 158 -3.29 5.22 -12.07
N TYR A 159 -3.48 6.29 -11.29
CA TYR A 159 -3.89 7.62 -11.75
C TYR A 159 -2.89 8.68 -11.28
N THR A 160 -2.15 9.26 -12.22
CA THR A 160 -1.06 10.22 -11.93
C THR A 160 -1.42 11.70 -12.14
N HIS A 161 -2.66 12.02 -12.54
CA HIS A 161 -3.04 13.41 -12.84
C HIS A 161 -4.20 13.89 -11.95
N LEU A 162 -3.88 14.13 -10.68
CA LEU A 162 -4.79 14.83 -9.78
C LEU A 162 -4.10 16.08 -9.26
N THR A 163 -4.57 17.21 -9.72
CA THR A 163 -4.41 18.47 -8.98
C THR A 163 -5.38 18.43 -7.80
N LEU A 164 -4.96 17.84 -6.68
CA LEU A 164 -5.67 18.06 -5.42
C LEU A 164 -5.41 19.52 -5.02
N PRO A 165 -6.46 20.32 -4.73
CA PRO A 165 -6.26 21.64 -4.15
C PRO A 165 -5.52 21.46 -2.83
N THR A 166 -4.37 22.10 -2.73
CA THR A 166 -3.59 22.13 -1.50
C THR A 166 -4.24 23.12 -0.54
N ASN A 167 -5.02 22.61 0.39
CA ASN A 167 -5.19 23.34 1.64
C ASN A 167 -4.06 22.91 2.57
N ARG A 168 -2.98 23.69 2.57
CA ARG A 168 -2.21 23.91 3.79
C ARG A 168 -3.10 24.77 4.69
N GLU A 169 -3.87 24.13 5.54
CA GLU A 169 -4.29 24.71 6.81
C GLU A 169 -3.73 23.82 7.90
N VAL A 170 -2.96 24.47 8.70
CA VAL A 170 -2.24 24.13 9.91
C VAL A 170 -3.05 23.28 10.87
#